data_40246010410e2a9bc3fe28e53763aa08
#
_entry.id   40246010410e2a9bc3fe28e53763aa08
#
_cell.length_a   1.000
_cell.length_b   1.000
_cell.length_c   1.000
_cell.angle_alpha   90.00
_cell.angle_beta   90.00
_cell.angle_gamma   90.00
#
_symmetry.space_group_name_H-M   'P 1'
#
loop_
_entity.id
_entity.type
_entity.pdbx_description
1 polymer ?
#
loop_
_entity_poly.entity_id
_entity_poly.type
_entity_poly.pdbx_seq_one_letter_code
_entity_poly.pdbx_strand_id
1 'polypeptide(L)'
;MFLLCGFFHSSVKGQDSLRITSTFIGLNFDSAELSQMKPAVAAHLLQFNALRRQNISNNIPLGLIWIPPVNHSRIPVKQSTIDWRLPTSVSLPKDKNELAFYPVNKLAYLIKNRQITSVELTQLFLNRLKKYGDTLQCVITITDSLALSQAQRADLEISQGIYRGPLHGIPYGAKDLLNVAGYNTTWGATPFKSQIFSGNAEIINRLEAAGAILVAKLTLGALAWGDVWYGGKTRNPWDLEQGSSGSSAGSTSATVAGLVPFAIGSETRGSIVSPSTRCGATGLRPTFGRVSKDGAMALSWTMDKLGPICKNALDCALVFESIRGTDGKDLSVKDAPFNYHYDSTIKNLRIGVLTHDQNPDFYSENDQNTLSLLKSQGYD
;
A
#
# COMPACT_ATOMS: atom_id res chain seq x y z
N MET A 1 4.69 13.70 13.88
CA MET A 1 5.18 14.68 14.87
C MET A 1 6.66 14.92 14.62
N PHE A 2 6.96 15.53 13.46
CA PHE A 2 8.33 15.93 13.05
C PHE A 2 8.27 17.25 12.27
N LEU A 3 7.59 18.25 12.81
CA LEU A 3 7.49 19.56 12.17
C LEU A 3 7.55 20.66 13.23
N LEU A 4 8.62 20.63 14.06
CA LEU A 4 8.95 21.74 14.96
C LEU A 4 10.45 21.72 15.35
N CYS A 5 11.34 21.51 14.39
CA CYS A 5 12.77 21.67 14.58
C CYS A 5 13.40 22.57 13.51
N GLY A 6 12.77 23.69 13.23
CA GLY A 6 13.36 24.74 12.44
C GLY A 6 12.88 26.08 12.96
N PHE A 7 13.72 26.77 13.70
CA PHE A 7 13.60 28.11 14.30
C PHE A 7 13.51 28.15 15.84
N PHE A 8 14.54 27.67 16.52
CA PHE A 8 14.97 28.23 17.78
C PHE A 8 16.48 28.08 17.91
N HIS A 9 17.23 28.98 17.29
CA HIS A 9 18.57 29.29 17.72
C HIS A 9 18.48 30.30 18.86
N SER A 10 17.84 29.95 19.96
CA SER A 10 18.07 30.55 21.24
C SER A 10 18.86 29.53 22.07
N SER A 11 19.96 29.95 22.64
CA SER A 11 20.80 29.16 23.52
C SER A 11 20.02 28.77 24.77
N VAL A 12 19.16 27.75 24.66
CA VAL A 12 18.59 27.08 25.79
C VAL A 12 19.76 26.44 26.52
N LYS A 13 20.07 26.91 27.73
CA LYS A 13 21.15 26.34 28.55
C LYS A 13 20.89 24.83 28.66
N GLY A 14 21.92 23.99 28.50
CA GLY A 14 21.78 22.56 28.33
C GLY A 14 21.03 21.83 29.47
N GLN A 15 20.78 22.49 30.61
CA GLN A 15 19.96 22.02 31.71
C GLN A 15 18.46 22.12 31.40
N ASP A 16 18.05 23.19 30.70
CA ASP A 16 16.63 23.38 30.34
C ASP A 16 16.18 22.39 29.26
N SER A 17 17.09 22.07 28.32
CA SER A 17 16.79 21.07 27.28
C SER A 17 16.58 19.68 27.86
N LEU A 18 17.39 19.23 28.83
CA LEU A 18 17.23 17.93 29.50
C LEU A 18 15.95 17.90 30.34
N ARG A 19 15.62 18.98 31.03
CA ARG A 19 14.39 19.08 31.82
C ARG A 19 13.14 18.98 30.93
N ILE A 20 13.09 19.72 29.83
CA ILE A 20 11.99 19.68 28.86
C ILE A 20 11.85 18.27 28.27
N THR A 21 12.97 17.66 27.89
CA THR A 21 12.94 16.30 27.30
C THR A 21 12.47 15.25 28.31
N SER A 22 12.95 15.30 29.55
CA SER A 22 12.52 14.35 30.58
C SER A 22 11.04 14.51 30.95
N THR A 23 10.56 15.75 31.07
CA THR A 23 9.14 16.02 31.34
C THR A 23 8.25 15.50 30.20
N PHE A 24 8.71 15.65 28.93
CA PHE A 24 7.98 15.15 27.75
C PHE A 24 7.78 13.63 27.77
N ILE A 25 8.71 12.87 28.32
CA ILE A 25 8.60 11.40 28.49
C ILE A 25 8.05 10.98 29.85
N GLY A 26 7.49 11.92 30.63
CA GLY A 26 6.84 11.65 31.91
C GLY A 26 7.79 11.48 33.09
N LEU A 27 9.05 11.90 32.96
CA LEU A 27 10.06 11.83 34.01
C LEU A 27 10.34 13.21 34.58
N ASN A 28 10.36 13.37 35.89
CA ASN A 28 10.67 14.60 36.60
C ASN A 28 11.97 14.42 37.40
N PHE A 29 13.01 15.12 36.98
CA PHE A 29 14.32 15.12 37.61
C PHE A 29 14.60 16.46 38.28
N ASP A 30 15.22 16.46 39.43
CA ASP A 30 15.72 17.68 40.06
C ASP A 30 17.02 18.17 39.42
N SER A 31 17.53 19.32 39.88
CA SER A 31 18.72 19.93 39.30
C SER A 31 20.01 19.16 39.53
N ALA A 32 20.09 18.37 40.62
CA ALA A 32 21.26 17.54 40.92
C ALA A 32 21.24 16.28 40.01
N GLU A 33 20.10 15.64 39.84
CA GLU A 33 19.89 14.50 38.95
C GLU A 33 20.16 14.86 37.49
N LEU A 34 19.64 16.00 37.02
CA LEU A 34 19.92 16.52 35.68
C LEU A 34 21.41 16.77 35.46
N SER A 35 22.12 17.26 36.50
CA SER A 35 23.57 17.49 36.43
C SER A 35 24.34 16.17 36.33
N GLN A 36 23.93 15.12 37.03
CA GLN A 36 24.51 13.77 36.94
C GLN A 36 24.29 13.12 35.59
N MET A 37 23.17 13.37 34.92
CA MET A 37 22.82 12.79 33.63
C MET A 37 23.64 13.38 32.47
N LYS A 38 24.10 14.64 32.57
CA LYS A 38 24.76 15.36 31.47
C LYS A 38 25.88 14.59 30.79
N PRO A 39 26.86 13.99 31.51
CA PRO A 39 27.96 13.29 30.85
C PRO A 39 27.47 12.09 30.02
N ALA A 40 26.51 11.31 30.54
CA ALA A 40 25.94 10.15 29.86
C ALA A 40 25.15 10.57 28.60
N VAL A 41 24.32 11.61 28.72
CA VAL A 41 23.56 12.14 27.58
C VAL A 41 24.47 12.69 26.50
N ALA A 42 25.57 13.40 26.88
CA ALA A 42 26.56 13.89 25.93
C ALA A 42 27.27 12.74 25.19
N ALA A 43 27.64 11.66 25.91
CA ALA A 43 28.23 10.47 25.32
C ALA A 43 27.25 9.77 24.32
N HIS A 44 25.98 9.62 24.70
CA HIS A 44 24.97 9.10 23.80
C HIS A 44 24.75 9.95 22.56
N LEU A 45 24.74 11.29 22.70
CA LEU A 45 24.63 12.19 21.57
C LEU A 45 25.79 12.01 20.57
N LEU A 46 27.02 11.82 21.06
CA LEU A 46 28.17 11.51 20.20
C LEU A 46 27.98 10.18 19.46
N GLN A 47 27.48 9.15 20.15
CA GLN A 47 27.19 7.86 19.53
C GLN A 47 26.08 7.95 18.46
N PHE A 48 24.97 8.67 18.74
CA PHE A 48 23.92 8.91 17.74
C PHE A 48 24.45 9.71 16.53
N ASN A 49 25.30 10.69 16.74
CA ASN A 49 25.90 11.44 15.64
C ASN A 49 26.88 10.57 14.83
N ALA A 50 27.61 9.65 15.46
CA ALA A 50 28.44 8.68 14.76
C ALA A 50 27.57 7.72 13.92
N LEU A 51 26.47 7.22 14.48
CA LEU A 51 25.50 6.37 13.75
C LEU A 51 24.89 7.10 12.55
N ARG A 52 24.45 8.36 12.72
CA ARG A 52 23.90 9.18 11.61
C ARG A 52 24.90 9.38 10.48
N ARG A 53 26.20 9.46 10.78
CA ARG A 53 27.27 9.59 9.76
C ARG A 53 27.51 8.31 8.97
N GLN A 54 27.01 7.13 9.42
CA GLN A 54 27.16 5.86 8.70
C GLN A 54 26.38 5.84 7.38
N ASN A 55 25.44 6.78 7.20
CA ASN A 55 24.58 6.87 6.00
C ASN A 55 24.00 5.51 5.59
N ILE A 56 23.40 4.81 6.56
CA ILE A 56 22.83 3.46 6.36
C ILE A 56 21.71 3.56 5.33
N SER A 57 21.82 2.78 4.26
CA SER A 57 20.80 2.73 3.21
C SER A 57 19.46 2.23 3.74
N ASN A 58 18.37 2.81 3.23
CA ASN A 58 17.00 2.47 3.64
C ASN A 58 16.59 1.01 3.34
N ASN A 59 17.28 0.35 2.43
CA ASN A 59 17.03 -1.07 2.05
C ASN A 59 17.87 -2.08 2.84
N ILE A 60 18.69 -1.66 3.80
CA ILE A 60 19.39 -2.61 4.66
C ILE A 60 18.38 -3.23 5.63
N PRO A 61 18.21 -4.56 5.61
CA PRO A 61 17.27 -5.24 6.51
C PRO A 61 17.76 -5.19 7.95
N LEU A 62 16.81 -5.28 8.90
CA LEU A 62 17.15 -5.39 10.31
C LEU A 62 17.91 -6.70 10.58
N GLY A 63 18.99 -6.61 11.35
CA GLY A 63 19.71 -7.79 11.83
C GLY A 63 18.94 -8.60 12.88
N LEU A 64 18.02 -7.97 13.61
CA LEU A 64 17.14 -8.62 14.58
C LEU A 64 15.69 -8.52 14.10
N ILE A 65 15.09 -9.67 13.83
CA ILE A 65 13.70 -9.76 13.37
C ILE A 65 12.87 -10.46 14.42
N TRP A 66 11.85 -9.75 14.91
CA TRP A 66 10.88 -10.31 15.81
C TRP A 66 9.59 -10.63 15.07
N ILE A 67 9.23 -11.90 14.99
CA ILE A 67 7.99 -12.36 14.41
C ILE A 67 7.18 -13.00 15.52
N PRO A 68 6.10 -12.34 15.99
CA PRO A 68 5.29 -12.91 17.07
C PRO A 68 4.68 -14.24 16.60
N PRO A 69 4.80 -15.30 17.43
CA PRO A 69 4.09 -16.54 17.15
C PRO A 69 2.59 -16.26 17.24
N VAL A 70 1.86 -16.59 16.17
CA VAL A 70 0.40 -16.59 16.23
C VAL A 70 -0.04 -17.87 16.90
N ASN A 71 -0.25 -17.81 18.22
CA ASN A 71 -0.71 -18.96 18.99
C ASN A 71 -2.06 -19.44 18.42
N HIS A 72 -2.18 -20.75 18.22
CA HIS A 72 -3.37 -21.46 17.76
C HIS A 72 -3.79 -21.29 16.28
N SER A 73 -3.09 -20.55 15.46
CA SER A 73 -3.35 -20.57 14.02
C SER A 73 -2.72 -21.82 13.41
N ARG A 74 -3.55 -22.69 12.83
CA ARG A 74 -3.08 -23.77 11.96
C ARG A 74 -2.69 -23.15 10.62
N ILE A 75 -1.44 -22.70 10.48
CA ILE A 75 -0.92 -22.24 9.19
C ILE A 75 -0.86 -23.49 8.29
N PRO A 76 -1.50 -23.47 7.12
CA PRO A 76 -1.38 -24.57 6.17
C PRO A 76 0.09 -24.84 5.86
N VAL A 77 0.49 -26.10 5.79
CA VAL A 77 1.87 -26.49 5.48
C VAL A 77 2.09 -26.58 3.98
N LYS A 78 1.03 -26.88 3.21
CA LYS A 78 1.12 -27.03 1.76
C LYS A 78 0.26 -26.01 1.03
N GLN A 79 0.81 -25.46 -0.05
CA GLN A 79 0.05 -24.66 -1.00
C GLN A 79 -0.84 -25.60 -1.82
N SER A 80 -2.15 -25.34 -1.83
CA SER A 80 -3.10 -25.96 -2.74
C SER A 80 -3.23 -25.13 -4.02
N THR A 81 -3.67 -25.78 -5.09
CA THR A 81 -4.08 -25.06 -6.31
C THR A 81 -5.30 -24.19 -5.98
N ILE A 82 -5.25 -22.94 -6.34
CA ILE A 82 -6.32 -21.99 -6.11
C ILE A 82 -7.26 -22.03 -7.33
N ASP A 83 -8.52 -22.36 -7.09
CA ASP A 83 -9.59 -22.12 -8.07
C ASP A 83 -10.15 -20.70 -7.83
N TRP A 84 -9.77 -19.77 -8.68
CA TRP A 84 -10.20 -18.38 -8.60
C TRP A 84 -11.66 -18.18 -9.00
N ARG A 85 -12.32 -19.20 -9.55
CA ARG A 85 -13.67 -19.08 -10.11
C ARG A 85 -13.85 -17.84 -10.98
N LEU A 86 -12.89 -17.66 -11.90
CA LEU A 86 -12.96 -16.56 -12.84
C LEU A 86 -14.25 -16.67 -13.66
N PRO A 87 -14.80 -15.52 -14.12
CA PRO A 87 -16.00 -15.52 -14.94
C PRO A 87 -15.83 -16.43 -16.16
N THR A 88 -16.87 -17.18 -16.51
CA THR A 88 -16.91 -18.02 -17.71
C THR A 88 -17.38 -17.24 -18.95
N SER A 89 -18.02 -16.08 -18.72
CA SER A 89 -18.42 -15.14 -19.78
C SER A 89 -18.43 -13.72 -19.23
N VAL A 90 -17.91 -12.80 -20.04
CA VAL A 90 -17.97 -11.33 -19.80
C VAL A 90 -18.15 -10.69 -21.16
N SER A 91 -19.15 -9.86 -21.30
CA SER A 91 -19.34 -9.07 -22.53
C SER A 91 -18.54 -7.79 -22.48
N LEU A 92 -17.89 -7.41 -23.59
CA LEU A 92 -17.30 -6.10 -23.73
C LEU A 92 -18.41 -5.05 -23.73
N PRO A 93 -18.34 -4.00 -22.88
CA PRO A 93 -19.37 -2.97 -22.84
C PRO A 93 -19.36 -2.14 -24.14
N LYS A 94 -20.52 -1.58 -24.50
CA LYS A 94 -20.62 -0.66 -25.63
C LYS A 94 -19.80 0.60 -25.42
N ASP A 95 -19.88 1.19 -24.22
CA ASP A 95 -18.99 2.27 -23.81
C ASP A 95 -17.76 1.68 -23.10
N LYS A 96 -16.61 1.74 -23.76
CA LYS A 96 -15.35 1.24 -23.19
C LYS A 96 -14.96 1.97 -21.89
N ASN A 97 -15.51 3.15 -21.58
CA ASN A 97 -15.26 3.83 -20.31
C ASN A 97 -15.78 3.05 -19.09
N GLU A 98 -16.77 2.20 -19.26
CA GLU A 98 -17.27 1.33 -18.18
C GLU A 98 -16.20 0.34 -17.70
N LEU A 99 -15.21 -0.02 -18.53
CA LEU A 99 -14.08 -0.88 -18.15
C LEU A 99 -13.27 -0.30 -17.01
N ALA A 100 -13.27 1.03 -16.84
CA ALA A 100 -12.60 1.71 -15.73
C ALA A 100 -13.06 1.21 -14.34
N PHE A 101 -14.30 0.72 -14.26
CA PHE A 101 -14.90 0.24 -13.02
C PHE A 101 -15.06 -1.29 -12.96
N TYR A 102 -14.63 -2.00 -14.00
CA TYR A 102 -14.63 -3.46 -13.97
C TYR A 102 -13.61 -3.98 -12.94
N PRO A 103 -13.96 -5.03 -12.20
CA PRO A 103 -13.01 -5.73 -11.35
C PRO A 103 -11.95 -6.45 -12.18
N VAL A 104 -10.80 -6.72 -11.57
CA VAL A 104 -9.63 -7.34 -12.22
C VAL A 104 -10.01 -8.67 -12.87
N ASN A 105 -10.81 -9.51 -12.21
CA ASN A 105 -11.22 -10.80 -12.74
C ASN A 105 -12.02 -10.70 -14.07
N LYS A 106 -12.86 -9.66 -14.24
CA LYS A 106 -13.57 -9.42 -15.50
C LYS A 106 -12.64 -8.90 -16.59
N LEU A 107 -11.74 -7.97 -16.23
CA LEU A 107 -10.71 -7.49 -17.17
C LEU A 107 -9.79 -8.62 -17.63
N ALA A 108 -9.38 -9.49 -16.70
CA ALA A 108 -8.58 -10.67 -17.00
C ALA A 108 -9.27 -11.62 -18.01
N TYR A 109 -10.59 -11.81 -17.87
CA TYR A 109 -11.37 -12.58 -18.83
C TYR A 109 -11.32 -11.96 -20.22
N LEU A 110 -11.57 -10.65 -20.33
CA LEU A 110 -11.58 -9.93 -21.61
C LEU A 110 -10.21 -10.00 -22.31
N ILE A 111 -9.12 -9.79 -21.57
CA ILE A 111 -7.74 -9.90 -22.07
C ILE A 111 -7.42 -11.34 -22.50
N LYS A 112 -7.65 -12.32 -21.64
CA LYS A 112 -7.38 -13.74 -21.94
C LYS A 112 -8.09 -14.23 -23.20
N ASN A 113 -9.33 -13.79 -23.40
CA ASN A 113 -10.16 -14.16 -24.55
C ASN A 113 -9.99 -13.20 -25.74
N ARG A 114 -9.03 -12.28 -25.70
CA ARG A 114 -8.71 -11.32 -26.77
C ARG A 114 -9.91 -10.46 -27.20
N GLN A 115 -10.86 -10.20 -26.31
CA GLN A 115 -11.96 -9.27 -26.54
C GLN A 115 -11.52 -7.80 -26.46
N ILE A 116 -10.42 -7.56 -25.74
CA ILE A 116 -9.68 -6.30 -25.70
C ILE A 116 -8.19 -6.62 -25.59
N THR A 117 -7.33 -5.81 -26.20
CA THR A 117 -5.89 -5.93 -26.05
C THR A 117 -5.40 -5.26 -24.77
N SER A 118 -4.24 -5.70 -24.25
CA SER A 118 -3.59 -5.03 -23.14
C SER A 118 -3.21 -3.59 -23.49
N VAL A 119 -2.79 -3.34 -24.74
CA VAL A 119 -2.51 -1.98 -25.22
C VAL A 119 -3.75 -1.10 -25.17
N GLU A 120 -4.90 -1.57 -25.69
CA GLU A 120 -6.16 -0.79 -25.63
C GLU A 120 -6.58 -0.50 -24.20
N LEU A 121 -6.52 -1.49 -23.31
CA LEU A 121 -6.87 -1.33 -21.90
C LEU A 121 -5.89 -0.36 -21.19
N THR A 122 -4.60 -0.49 -21.44
CA THR A 122 -3.56 0.39 -20.90
C THR A 122 -3.78 1.83 -21.36
N GLN A 123 -4.05 2.04 -22.64
CA GLN A 123 -4.31 3.37 -23.18
C GLN A 123 -5.54 4.03 -22.56
N LEU A 124 -6.60 3.25 -22.27
CA LEU A 124 -7.78 3.75 -21.59
C LEU A 124 -7.39 4.30 -20.20
N PHE A 125 -6.63 3.56 -19.40
CA PHE A 125 -6.23 4.00 -18.07
C PHE A 125 -5.21 5.14 -18.10
N LEU A 126 -4.26 5.16 -19.04
CA LEU A 126 -3.36 6.29 -19.25
C LEU A 126 -4.12 7.58 -19.59
N ASN A 127 -5.12 7.50 -20.45
CA ASN A 127 -5.96 8.65 -20.80
C ASN A 127 -6.76 9.15 -19.58
N ARG A 128 -7.28 8.25 -18.75
CA ARG A 128 -8.00 8.60 -17.53
C ARG A 128 -7.07 9.24 -16.49
N LEU A 129 -5.86 8.71 -16.31
CA LEU A 129 -4.84 9.30 -15.43
C LEU A 129 -4.50 10.73 -15.87
N LYS A 130 -4.28 10.96 -17.15
CA LYS A 130 -4.01 12.29 -17.71
C LYS A 130 -5.19 13.26 -17.54
N LYS A 131 -6.42 12.75 -17.68
CA LYS A 131 -7.62 13.59 -17.62
C LYS A 131 -8.00 13.98 -16.18
N TYR A 132 -7.87 13.07 -15.23
CA TYR A 132 -8.42 13.24 -13.88
C TYR A 132 -7.37 13.26 -12.77
N GLY A 133 -6.11 12.88 -13.07
CA GLY A 133 -5.05 12.78 -12.08
C GLY A 133 -4.76 14.09 -11.36
N ASP A 134 -4.74 15.20 -12.09
CA ASP A 134 -4.49 16.53 -11.54
C ASP A 134 -5.67 17.01 -10.67
N THR A 135 -6.91 16.74 -11.09
CA THR A 135 -8.10 17.08 -10.30
C THR A 135 -8.06 16.40 -8.94
N LEU A 136 -7.65 15.13 -8.90
CA LEU A 136 -7.55 14.34 -7.67
C LEU A 136 -6.23 14.53 -6.93
N GLN A 137 -5.24 15.17 -7.55
CA GLN A 137 -3.88 15.30 -6.98
C GLN A 137 -3.31 13.94 -6.56
N CYS A 138 -3.56 12.88 -7.37
CA CYS A 138 -3.27 11.50 -7.00
C CYS A 138 -2.09 10.87 -7.74
N VAL A 139 -1.47 11.61 -8.69
CA VAL A 139 -0.40 11.10 -9.56
C VAL A 139 0.88 11.89 -9.34
N ILE A 140 2.00 11.20 -9.20
CA ILE A 140 3.34 11.80 -9.20
C ILE A 140 3.98 11.68 -10.59
N THR A 141 3.94 10.46 -11.17
CA THR A 141 4.53 10.19 -12.48
C THR A 141 3.67 9.21 -13.26
N ILE A 142 3.34 9.52 -14.49
CA ILE A 142 2.75 8.58 -15.43
C ILE A 142 3.90 7.86 -16.17
N THR A 143 3.81 6.54 -16.32
CA THR A 143 4.88 5.71 -16.87
C THR A 143 4.54 5.24 -18.30
N ASP A 144 4.11 6.16 -19.18
CA ASP A 144 3.57 5.90 -20.53
C ASP A 144 4.40 4.91 -21.34
N SER A 145 5.69 5.23 -21.56
CA SER A 145 6.56 4.43 -22.42
C SER A 145 6.76 3.02 -21.87
N LEU A 146 6.97 2.89 -20.56
CA LEU A 146 7.11 1.60 -19.89
C LEU A 146 5.79 0.81 -20.00
N ALA A 147 4.67 1.46 -19.69
CA ALA A 147 3.35 0.83 -19.72
C ALA A 147 3.00 0.28 -21.10
N LEU A 148 3.20 1.07 -22.15
CA LEU A 148 2.91 0.64 -23.51
C LEU A 148 3.85 -0.49 -23.98
N SER A 149 5.14 -0.44 -23.63
CA SER A 149 6.07 -1.51 -23.92
C SER A 149 5.69 -2.81 -23.22
N GLN A 150 5.32 -2.75 -21.92
CA GLN A 150 4.84 -3.90 -21.16
C GLN A 150 3.53 -4.46 -21.76
N ALA A 151 2.59 -3.59 -22.14
CA ALA A 151 1.32 -3.99 -22.72
C ALA A 151 1.50 -4.68 -24.11
N GLN A 152 2.36 -4.15 -24.96
CA GLN A 152 2.69 -4.78 -26.25
C GLN A 152 3.32 -6.17 -26.06
N ARG A 153 4.20 -6.33 -25.09
CA ARG A 153 4.77 -7.63 -24.72
C ARG A 153 3.68 -8.60 -24.25
N ALA A 154 2.76 -8.14 -23.40
CA ALA A 154 1.64 -8.96 -22.92
C ALA A 154 0.74 -9.42 -24.08
N ASP A 155 0.39 -8.53 -24.99
CA ASP A 155 -0.42 -8.88 -26.17
C ASP A 155 0.30 -9.90 -27.08
N LEU A 156 1.61 -9.74 -27.30
CA LEU A 156 2.41 -10.69 -28.07
C LEU A 156 2.41 -12.07 -27.40
N GLU A 157 2.71 -12.15 -26.10
CA GLU A 157 2.72 -13.40 -25.33
C GLU A 157 1.35 -14.10 -25.37
N ILE A 158 0.26 -13.36 -25.15
CA ILE A 158 -1.11 -13.91 -25.21
C ILE A 158 -1.44 -14.40 -26.62
N SER A 159 -0.98 -13.69 -27.65
CA SER A 159 -1.18 -14.12 -29.05
C SER A 159 -0.49 -15.44 -29.36
N GLN A 160 0.62 -15.72 -28.70
CA GLN A 160 1.40 -16.97 -28.79
C GLN A 160 0.88 -18.07 -27.86
N GLY A 161 -0.21 -17.84 -27.12
CA GLY A 161 -0.79 -18.81 -26.18
C GLY A 161 -0.14 -18.80 -24.78
N ILE A 162 0.78 -17.87 -24.52
CA ILE A 162 1.42 -17.72 -23.20
C ILE A 162 0.51 -16.84 -22.34
N TYR A 163 -0.05 -17.42 -21.28
CA TYR A 163 -0.87 -16.70 -20.31
C TYR A 163 -0.32 -16.87 -18.89
N ARG A 164 0.20 -15.79 -18.31
CA ARG A 164 0.89 -15.81 -17.01
C ARG A 164 -0.08 -15.86 -15.81
N GLY A 165 -1.36 -15.61 -16.03
CA GLY A 165 -2.37 -15.59 -14.98
C GLY A 165 -3.28 -14.36 -15.01
N PRO A 166 -4.14 -14.19 -13.99
CA PRO A 166 -5.19 -13.15 -14.01
C PRO A 166 -4.69 -11.70 -14.05
N LEU A 167 -3.42 -11.44 -13.73
CA LEU A 167 -2.84 -10.10 -13.81
C LEU A 167 -2.16 -9.82 -15.16
N HIS A 168 -2.08 -10.80 -16.06
CA HIS A 168 -1.41 -10.65 -17.35
C HIS A 168 -2.12 -9.63 -18.24
N GLY A 169 -1.43 -8.54 -18.56
CA GLY A 169 -1.95 -7.42 -19.35
C GLY A 169 -2.82 -6.44 -18.57
N ILE A 170 -2.89 -6.53 -17.24
CA ILE A 170 -3.74 -5.67 -16.41
C ILE A 170 -2.95 -4.47 -15.89
N PRO A 171 -3.41 -3.23 -16.14
CA PRO A 171 -2.78 -2.01 -15.62
C PRO A 171 -2.88 -1.89 -14.10
N TYR A 172 -1.86 -1.27 -13.48
CA TYR A 172 -1.88 -0.95 -12.04
C TYR A 172 -1.08 0.31 -11.72
N GLY A 173 -1.34 0.88 -10.53
CA GLY A 173 -0.56 1.97 -9.98
C GLY A 173 0.26 1.57 -8.76
N ALA A 174 1.43 2.17 -8.59
CA ALA A 174 2.31 1.91 -7.46
C ALA A 174 2.48 3.15 -6.58
N LYS A 175 2.31 3.01 -5.26
CA LYS A 175 2.63 4.07 -4.30
C LYS A 175 4.08 4.52 -4.47
N ASP A 176 4.32 5.82 -4.50
CA ASP A 176 5.62 6.39 -4.84
C ASP A 176 6.68 6.33 -3.74
N LEU A 177 6.57 5.34 -2.86
CA LEU A 177 7.66 4.88 -2.00
C LEU A 177 8.32 3.59 -2.53
N LEU A 178 7.75 2.99 -3.57
CA LEU A 178 8.27 1.80 -4.23
C LEU A 178 9.25 2.20 -5.33
N ASN A 179 10.45 1.69 -5.30
CA ASN A 179 11.45 1.96 -6.32
C ASN A 179 11.01 1.40 -7.68
N VAL A 180 11.15 2.21 -8.69
CA VAL A 180 11.00 1.81 -10.10
C VAL A 180 12.21 2.34 -10.86
N ALA A 181 12.99 1.45 -11.45
CA ALA A 181 14.22 1.79 -12.15
C ALA A 181 13.95 2.80 -13.28
N GLY A 182 14.75 3.85 -13.35
CA GLY A 182 14.63 4.91 -14.35
C GLY A 182 13.54 5.96 -14.06
N TYR A 183 12.79 5.83 -12.98
CA TYR A 183 11.78 6.79 -12.56
C TYR A 183 12.08 7.37 -11.19
N ASN A 184 11.71 8.65 -11.00
CA ASN A 184 11.81 9.27 -9.69
C ASN A 184 10.97 8.51 -8.65
N THR A 185 11.52 8.34 -7.45
CA THR A 185 10.83 7.80 -6.29
C THR A 185 10.94 8.81 -5.17
N THR A 186 9.90 9.63 -5.01
CA THR A 186 9.98 10.91 -4.32
C THR A 186 9.59 10.85 -2.85
N TRP A 187 9.03 9.73 -2.41
CA TRP A 187 8.48 9.57 -1.05
C TRP A 187 7.48 10.67 -0.66
N GLY A 188 6.91 11.36 -1.67
CA GLY A 188 5.99 12.48 -1.49
C GLY A 188 6.60 13.74 -0.89
N ALA A 189 7.93 13.81 -0.72
CA ALA A 189 8.62 14.85 0.01
C ALA A 189 9.59 15.67 -0.87
N THR A 190 9.59 16.99 -0.71
CA THR A 190 10.39 17.93 -1.52
C THR A 190 11.87 17.57 -1.65
N PRO A 191 12.58 17.15 -0.59
CA PRO A 191 14.02 16.84 -0.70
C PRO A 191 14.32 15.67 -1.62
N PHE A 192 13.34 14.81 -1.92
CA PHE A 192 13.51 13.58 -2.68
C PHE A 192 12.88 13.62 -4.08
N LYS A 193 12.43 14.79 -4.55
CA LYS A 193 11.74 14.96 -5.85
C LYS A 193 12.48 14.37 -7.05
N SER A 194 13.80 14.44 -7.05
CA SER A 194 14.66 13.94 -8.14
C SER A 194 15.40 12.66 -7.78
N GLN A 195 15.02 11.99 -6.69
CA GLN A 195 15.66 10.76 -6.26
C GLN A 195 15.34 9.61 -7.24
N ILE A 196 16.37 8.95 -7.73
CA ILE A 196 16.27 7.79 -8.62
C ILE A 196 17.04 6.63 -8.02
N PHE A 197 16.47 5.43 -8.13
CA PHE A 197 17.10 4.17 -7.74
C PHE A 197 17.43 3.34 -8.99
N SER A 198 18.52 2.58 -8.94
CA SER A 198 18.96 1.74 -10.07
C SER A 198 18.15 0.46 -10.25
N GLY A 199 17.42 0.04 -9.22
CA GLY A 199 16.62 -1.21 -9.22
C GLY A 199 15.16 -0.97 -8.88
N ASN A 200 14.35 -1.96 -9.22
CA ASN A 200 12.95 -2.02 -8.83
C ASN A 200 12.80 -2.54 -7.39
N ALA A 201 11.73 -2.13 -6.72
CA ALA A 201 11.25 -2.85 -5.55
C ALA A 201 10.81 -4.27 -5.94
N GLU A 202 11.01 -5.24 -5.04
CA GLU A 202 10.66 -6.64 -5.32
C GLU A 202 9.19 -6.83 -5.74
N ILE A 203 8.30 -6.09 -5.13
CA ILE A 203 6.88 -6.14 -5.48
C ILE A 203 6.62 -5.70 -6.93
N ILE A 204 7.39 -4.76 -7.46
CA ILE A 204 7.33 -4.33 -8.87
C ILE A 204 7.81 -5.46 -9.79
N ASN A 205 8.93 -6.12 -9.42
CA ASN A 205 9.46 -7.26 -10.17
C ASN A 205 8.43 -8.42 -10.22
N ARG A 206 7.78 -8.71 -9.11
CA ARG A 206 6.76 -9.77 -9.04
C ARG A 206 5.53 -9.46 -9.89
N LEU A 207 5.06 -8.23 -9.85
CA LEU A 207 3.94 -7.80 -10.70
C LEU A 207 4.31 -7.82 -12.17
N GLU A 208 5.52 -7.42 -12.54
CA GLU A 208 6.02 -7.56 -13.91
C GLU A 208 6.13 -9.04 -14.33
N ALA A 209 6.63 -9.92 -13.46
CA ALA A 209 6.67 -11.35 -13.71
C ALA A 209 5.27 -11.96 -13.90
N ALA A 210 4.26 -11.45 -13.20
CA ALA A 210 2.85 -11.80 -13.39
C ALA A 210 2.24 -11.19 -14.68
N GLY A 211 2.98 -10.34 -15.39
CA GLY A 211 2.53 -9.65 -16.60
C GLY A 211 1.66 -8.42 -16.37
N ALA A 212 1.61 -7.88 -15.16
CA ALA A 212 0.90 -6.64 -14.86
C ALA A 212 1.63 -5.41 -15.43
N ILE A 213 0.89 -4.36 -15.77
CA ILE A 213 1.36 -3.18 -16.48
C ILE A 213 1.42 -1.98 -15.55
N LEU A 214 2.60 -1.45 -15.26
CA LEU A 214 2.74 -0.27 -14.41
C LEU A 214 2.41 1.00 -15.20
N VAL A 215 1.29 1.67 -14.86
CA VAL A 215 0.83 2.89 -15.57
C VAL A 215 1.14 4.19 -14.83
N ALA A 216 1.35 4.14 -13.51
CA ALA A 216 1.67 5.35 -12.74
C ALA A 216 2.33 5.06 -11.40
N LYS A 217 3.15 6.02 -10.96
CA LYS A 217 3.54 6.19 -9.56
C LYS A 217 2.58 7.18 -8.90
N LEU A 218 1.93 6.73 -7.86
CA LEU A 218 0.80 7.39 -7.22
C LEU A 218 1.22 8.08 -5.91
N THR A 219 0.56 9.17 -5.58
CA THR A 219 0.90 10.00 -4.45
C THR A 219 0.81 9.28 -3.11
N LEU A 220 1.57 9.78 -2.17
CA LEU A 220 1.52 9.43 -0.76
C LEU A 220 1.73 10.70 0.06
N GLY A 221 1.17 10.75 1.25
CA GLY A 221 1.58 11.81 2.17
C GLY A 221 3.07 11.77 2.44
N ALA A 222 3.69 12.94 2.54
CA ALA A 222 5.15 13.08 2.65
C ALA A 222 5.73 12.12 3.70
N LEU A 223 6.73 11.34 3.30
CA LEU A 223 7.39 10.32 4.13
C LEU A 223 6.38 9.33 4.76
N ALA A 224 5.35 8.96 3.99
CA ALA A 224 4.29 8.02 4.37
C ALA A 224 3.41 8.49 5.55
N TRP A 225 3.14 9.80 5.63
CA TRP A 225 2.25 10.39 6.64
C TRP A 225 1.13 11.23 6.01
N GLY A 226 -0.14 10.86 6.26
CA GLY A 226 -1.31 11.59 5.76
C GLY A 226 -1.45 11.58 4.24
N ASP A 227 -2.11 12.60 3.68
CA ASP A 227 -2.42 12.75 2.25
C ASP A 227 -1.83 14.01 1.61
N VAL A 228 -1.06 14.79 2.37
CA VAL A 228 -0.37 15.98 1.88
C VAL A 228 1.04 15.61 1.41
N TRP A 229 1.35 15.97 0.18
CA TRP A 229 2.63 15.75 -0.48
C TRP A 229 3.14 17.05 -1.10
N TYR A 230 4.35 17.07 -1.66
CA TYR A 230 4.96 18.30 -2.17
C TYR A 230 4.18 18.99 -3.31
N GLY A 231 3.29 18.30 -3.99
CA GLY A 231 2.44 18.84 -5.06
C GLY A 231 1.04 19.28 -4.60
N GLY A 232 0.68 19.03 -3.33
CA GLY A 232 -0.62 19.40 -2.81
C GLY A 232 -1.22 18.36 -1.86
N LYS A 233 -2.54 18.21 -1.87
CA LYS A 233 -3.29 17.24 -1.06
C LYS A 233 -4.08 16.31 -1.97
N THR A 234 -3.84 15.01 -1.85
CA THR A 234 -4.63 14.01 -2.58
C THR A 234 -6.07 14.03 -2.12
N ARG A 235 -7.00 14.07 -3.06
CA ARG A 235 -8.42 14.30 -2.81
C ARG A 235 -9.21 13.00 -2.75
N ASN A 236 -10.29 13.03 -1.97
CA ASN A 236 -11.32 12.00 -2.01
C ASN A 236 -12.14 12.14 -3.30
N PRO A 237 -12.29 11.09 -4.14
CA PRO A 237 -13.05 11.17 -5.38
C PRO A 237 -14.53 11.53 -5.22
N TRP A 238 -15.10 11.28 -4.05
CA TRP A 238 -16.52 11.56 -3.74
C TRP A 238 -16.76 12.98 -3.24
N ASP A 239 -15.70 13.59 -2.69
CA ASP A 239 -15.74 14.96 -2.17
C ASP A 239 -14.35 15.58 -2.35
N LEU A 240 -14.23 16.46 -3.35
CA LEU A 240 -12.95 17.07 -3.73
C LEU A 240 -12.41 18.06 -2.69
N GLU A 241 -13.22 18.51 -1.74
CA GLU A 241 -12.76 19.34 -0.63
C GLU A 241 -12.11 18.50 0.47
N GLN A 242 -12.46 17.24 0.57
CA GLN A 242 -11.84 16.29 1.50
C GLN A 242 -10.54 15.73 0.94
N GLY A 243 -9.58 15.50 1.85
CA GLY A 243 -8.44 14.63 1.56
C GLY A 243 -8.84 13.16 1.53
N SER A 244 -8.09 12.37 0.77
CA SER A 244 -8.30 10.92 0.67
C SER A 244 -7.96 10.16 1.94
N SER A 245 -7.42 10.81 2.98
CA SER A 245 -6.65 10.14 4.03
C SER A 245 -5.40 9.46 3.45
N GLY A 246 -4.60 8.80 4.28
CA GLY A 246 -3.33 8.25 3.81
C GLY A 246 -2.70 7.24 4.77
N SER A 247 -1.48 6.87 4.46
CA SER A 247 -0.56 7.49 3.49
C SER A 247 -0.62 6.89 2.07
N SER A 248 -1.36 5.82 1.78
CA SER A 248 -1.57 5.32 0.42
C SER A 248 -2.65 6.14 -0.31
N ALA A 249 -2.48 7.45 -0.26
CA ALA A 249 -3.46 8.45 -0.69
C ALA A 249 -3.84 8.31 -2.16
N GLY A 250 -2.87 8.46 -3.07
CA GLY A 250 -3.09 8.35 -4.51
C GLY A 250 -3.45 6.94 -4.95
N SER A 251 -2.89 5.90 -4.29
CA SER A 251 -3.24 4.51 -4.57
C SER A 251 -4.74 4.27 -4.39
N THR A 252 -5.31 4.81 -3.32
CA THR A 252 -6.74 4.63 -3.05
C THR A 252 -7.60 5.53 -3.93
N SER A 253 -7.28 6.82 -4.01
CA SER A 253 -8.03 7.78 -4.82
C SER A 253 -8.11 7.36 -6.29
N ALA A 254 -6.99 6.98 -6.89
CA ALA A 254 -6.94 6.53 -8.28
C ALA A 254 -7.73 5.23 -8.51
N THR A 255 -7.70 4.27 -7.58
CA THR A 255 -8.44 3.00 -7.71
C THR A 255 -9.94 3.24 -7.67
N VAL A 256 -10.42 4.05 -6.73
CA VAL A 256 -11.86 4.35 -6.57
C VAL A 256 -12.38 5.16 -7.75
N ALA A 257 -11.62 6.14 -8.21
CA ALA A 257 -11.99 6.96 -9.38
C ALA A 257 -11.89 6.21 -10.73
N GLY A 258 -11.50 4.94 -10.73
CA GLY A 258 -11.33 4.15 -11.95
C GLY A 258 -10.18 4.66 -12.83
N LEU A 259 -9.11 5.20 -12.23
CA LEU A 259 -7.91 5.60 -12.97
C LEU A 259 -6.90 4.44 -13.08
N VAL A 260 -7.07 3.43 -12.24
CA VAL A 260 -6.36 2.15 -12.32
C VAL A 260 -7.30 1.02 -11.85
N PRO A 261 -7.17 -0.22 -12.36
CA PRO A 261 -7.92 -1.38 -11.87
C PRO A 261 -7.63 -1.70 -10.39
N PHE A 262 -6.35 -1.63 -10.02
CA PHE A 262 -5.86 -1.80 -8.66
C PHE A 262 -4.59 -0.99 -8.45
N ALA A 263 -4.20 -0.82 -7.20
CA ALA A 263 -2.95 -0.18 -6.84
C ALA A 263 -2.26 -0.91 -5.68
N ILE A 264 -0.95 -0.66 -5.54
CA ILE A 264 -0.18 -1.11 -4.38
C ILE A 264 -0.04 0.05 -3.40
N GLY A 265 -0.33 -0.24 -2.15
CA GLY A 265 -0.13 0.64 -1.00
C GLY A 265 0.85 0.06 0.01
N SER A 266 1.12 0.82 1.06
CA SER A 266 1.89 0.40 2.22
C SER A 266 1.20 0.82 3.50
N GLU A 267 1.40 0.05 4.57
CA GLU A 267 0.88 0.39 5.88
C GLU A 267 1.86 0.07 7.00
N THR A 268 2.19 1.08 7.78
CA THR A 268 2.76 0.94 9.11
C THR A 268 1.63 0.75 10.13
N ARG A 269 0.72 1.75 10.19
CA ARG A 269 -0.45 1.78 11.07
C ARG A 269 -1.58 2.58 10.40
N GLY A 270 -2.47 1.92 9.67
CA GLY A 270 -3.64 2.53 9.05
C GLY A 270 -3.45 2.99 7.59
N SER A 271 -2.24 2.97 7.03
CA SER A 271 -1.98 3.65 5.74
C SER A 271 -2.50 2.91 4.48
N ILE A 272 -3.07 1.73 4.59
CA ILE A 272 -3.91 1.07 3.58
C ILE A 272 -5.37 1.20 4.00
N VAL A 273 -5.68 0.81 5.25
CA VAL A 273 -7.08 0.70 5.68
C VAL A 273 -7.75 2.06 5.82
N SER A 274 -7.07 3.08 6.36
CA SER A 274 -7.66 4.41 6.55
C SER A 274 -8.09 5.09 5.24
N PRO A 275 -7.25 5.22 4.20
CA PRO A 275 -7.69 5.78 2.94
C PRO A 275 -8.72 4.86 2.24
N SER A 276 -8.62 3.53 2.38
CA SER A 276 -9.62 2.61 1.82
C SER A 276 -11.00 2.83 2.44
N THR A 277 -11.08 2.97 3.75
CA THR A 277 -12.33 3.30 4.45
C THR A 277 -12.85 4.68 4.03
N ARG A 278 -11.96 5.69 3.94
CA ARG A 278 -12.35 7.06 3.59
C ARG A 278 -12.93 7.16 2.18
N CYS A 279 -12.34 6.48 1.22
CA CYS A 279 -12.71 6.58 -0.19
C CYS A 279 -13.61 5.44 -0.68
N GLY A 280 -13.89 4.41 0.14
CA GLY A 280 -14.73 3.27 -0.27
C GLY A 280 -14.01 2.25 -1.15
N ALA A 281 -12.72 2.01 -0.93
CA ALA A 281 -11.97 0.93 -1.58
C ALA A 281 -11.93 -0.32 -0.69
N THR A 282 -11.58 -1.46 -1.30
CA THR A 282 -11.17 -2.66 -0.58
C THR A 282 -9.66 -2.68 -0.46
N GLY A 283 -9.14 -2.49 0.75
CA GLY A 283 -7.70 -2.55 1.04
C GLY A 283 -7.33 -3.81 1.81
N LEU A 284 -6.38 -4.58 1.31
CA LEU A 284 -5.83 -5.71 2.04
C LEU A 284 -4.50 -5.31 2.68
N ARG A 285 -4.47 -5.28 4.00
CA ARG A 285 -3.25 -5.21 4.80
C ARG A 285 -2.81 -6.62 5.17
N PRO A 286 -1.80 -7.19 4.49
CA PRO A 286 -1.29 -8.51 4.84
C PRO A 286 -0.71 -8.54 6.24
N THR A 287 -0.62 -9.73 6.82
CA THR A 287 0.18 -9.95 8.03
C THR A 287 1.65 -9.56 7.75
N PHE A 288 2.31 -8.95 8.75
CA PHE A 288 3.74 -8.63 8.66
C PHE A 288 4.56 -9.86 8.25
N GLY A 289 5.52 -9.66 7.35
CA GLY A 289 6.37 -10.75 6.85
C GLY A 289 5.71 -11.65 5.80
N ARG A 290 4.65 -11.21 5.11
CA ARG A 290 4.05 -11.95 3.99
C ARG A 290 4.47 -11.43 2.61
N VAL A 291 4.83 -10.15 2.51
CA VAL A 291 5.26 -9.48 1.27
C VAL A 291 6.59 -8.79 1.55
N SER A 292 7.55 -8.96 0.64
CA SER A 292 8.86 -8.31 0.76
C SER A 292 8.75 -6.80 0.62
N LYS A 293 9.50 -6.10 1.47
CA LYS A 293 9.67 -4.65 1.47
C LYS A 293 10.96 -4.20 0.77
N ASP A 294 11.71 -5.13 0.15
CA ASP A 294 12.92 -4.77 -0.57
C ASP A 294 12.63 -3.72 -1.64
N GLY A 295 13.40 -2.66 -1.65
CA GLY A 295 13.21 -1.51 -2.54
C GLY A 295 12.03 -0.58 -2.20
N ALA A 296 11.39 -0.74 -1.03
CA ALA A 296 10.41 0.20 -0.51
C ALA A 296 11.03 1.11 0.55
N MET A 297 10.63 2.40 0.60
CA MET A 297 10.99 3.26 1.73
C MET A 297 10.45 2.68 3.03
N ALA A 298 11.30 2.46 4.01
CA ALA A 298 10.88 2.07 5.34
C ALA A 298 10.43 3.29 6.15
N LEU A 299 9.24 3.22 6.75
CA LEU A 299 8.83 4.08 7.85
C LEU A 299 9.08 3.38 9.19
N SER A 300 8.77 2.09 9.25
CA SER A 300 9.08 1.20 10.38
C SER A 300 9.44 -0.19 9.89
N TRP A 301 10.69 -0.60 10.06
CA TRP A 301 11.16 -1.92 9.61
C TRP A 301 10.39 -3.09 10.23
N THR A 302 9.85 -2.91 11.44
CA THR A 302 9.14 -3.95 12.20
C THR A 302 7.62 -3.92 12.02
N MET A 303 7.08 -2.89 11.35
CA MET A 303 5.64 -2.70 11.24
C MET A 303 5.15 -2.57 9.80
N ASP A 304 5.99 -2.20 8.85
CA ASP A 304 5.56 -1.92 7.48
C ASP A 304 5.11 -3.18 6.74
N LYS A 305 4.03 -3.07 6.03
CA LYS A 305 3.44 -4.08 5.16
C LYS A 305 3.11 -3.44 3.82
N LEU A 306 3.33 -4.16 2.74
CA LEU A 306 2.86 -3.79 1.40
C LEU A 306 1.62 -4.62 1.07
N GLY A 307 0.64 -4.01 0.42
CA GLY A 307 -0.59 -4.71 0.08
C GLY A 307 -1.41 -4.02 -0.99
N PRO A 308 -2.35 -4.76 -1.59
CA PRO A 308 -3.20 -4.26 -2.66
C PRO A 308 -4.35 -3.39 -2.15
N ILE A 309 -4.73 -2.44 -3.00
CA ILE A 309 -5.94 -1.62 -2.90
C ILE A 309 -6.73 -1.85 -4.18
N CYS A 310 -7.92 -2.39 -4.05
CA CYS A 310 -8.75 -2.88 -5.14
C CYS A 310 -10.21 -2.42 -4.97
N LYS A 311 -11.08 -2.87 -5.89
CA LYS A 311 -12.52 -2.61 -5.82
C LYS A 311 -13.29 -3.68 -5.05
N ASN A 312 -12.71 -4.89 -4.88
CA ASN A 312 -13.33 -6.00 -4.16
C ASN A 312 -12.29 -6.95 -3.54
N ALA A 313 -12.73 -7.85 -2.68
CA ALA A 313 -11.87 -8.77 -1.95
C ALA A 313 -11.20 -9.84 -2.84
N LEU A 314 -11.87 -10.31 -3.90
CA LEU A 314 -11.29 -11.27 -4.83
C LEU A 314 -10.09 -10.68 -5.57
N ASP A 315 -10.20 -9.43 -6.05
CA ASP A 315 -9.10 -8.73 -6.70
C ASP A 315 -7.91 -8.56 -5.74
N CYS A 316 -8.18 -8.25 -4.46
CA CYS A 316 -7.13 -8.21 -3.43
C CYS A 316 -6.44 -9.56 -3.25
N ALA A 317 -7.19 -10.66 -3.27
CA ALA A 317 -6.64 -12.01 -3.17
C ALA A 317 -5.77 -12.38 -4.39
N LEU A 318 -6.22 -12.06 -5.60
CA LEU A 318 -5.47 -12.26 -6.86
C LEU A 318 -4.14 -11.51 -6.84
N VAL A 319 -4.17 -10.23 -6.47
CA VAL A 319 -2.94 -9.43 -6.39
C VAL A 319 -2.03 -9.92 -5.28
N PHE A 320 -2.58 -10.24 -4.10
CA PHE A 320 -1.79 -10.74 -2.97
C PHE A 320 -1.06 -12.04 -3.30
N GLU A 321 -1.70 -12.98 -3.99
CA GLU A 321 -1.05 -14.23 -4.42
C GLU A 321 0.18 -13.94 -5.30
N SER A 322 0.11 -12.93 -6.15
CA SER A 322 1.21 -12.59 -7.06
C SER A 322 2.39 -11.89 -6.37
N ILE A 323 2.17 -11.22 -5.23
CA ILE A 323 3.19 -10.39 -4.57
C ILE A 323 3.77 -11.00 -3.29
N ARG A 324 3.16 -12.06 -2.74
CA ARG A 324 3.60 -12.70 -1.49
C ARG A 324 4.83 -13.57 -1.65
N GLY A 325 5.49 -13.89 -0.56
CA GLY A 325 6.61 -14.83 -0.47
C GLY A 325 7.97 -14.16 -0.37
N THR A 326 8.97 -14.97 0.00
CA THR A 326 10.34 -14.50 0.24
C THR A 326 11.07 -14.16 -1.06
N ASP A 327 11.99 -13.21 -0.97
CA ASP A 327 12.96 -12.86 -2.02
C ASP A 327 14.40 -13.11 -1.55
N GLY A 328 14.58 -13.58 -0.32
CA GLY A 328 15.88 -13.77 0.29
C GLY A 328 16.60 -12.48 0.74
N LYS A 329 16.00 -11.30 0.50
CA LYS A 329 16.56 -10.00 0.86
C LYS A 329 15.85 -9.39 2.08
N ASP A 330 14.53 -9.37 2.08
CA ASP A 330 13.75 -9.00 3.27
C ASP A 330 13.66 -10.19 4.21
N LEU A 331 14.58 -10.26 5.18
CA LEU A 331 14.67 -11.36 6.13
C LEU A 331 13.45 -11.50 7.06
N SER A 332 12.55 -10.51 7.09
CA SER A 332 11.30 -10.60 7.83
C SER A 332 10.25 -11.47 7.15
N VAL A 333 10.42 -11.74 5.85
CA VAL A 333 9.44 -12.50 5.08
C VAL A 333 9.62 -14.01 5.28
N LYS A 334 8.51 -14.67 5.54
CA LYS A 334 8.41 -16.13 5.61
C LYS A 334 7.45 -16.63 4.55
N ASP A 335 7.88 -17.68 3.85
CA ASP A 335 6.98 -18.41 2.97
C ASP A 335 5.92 -19.12 3.81
N ALA A 336 4.69 -18.81 3.48
CA ALA A 336 3.54 -19.51 4.01
C ALA A 336 2.48 -19.63 2.92
N PRO A 337 1.82 -20.76 2.80
CA PRO A 337 0.76 -20.94 1.82
C PRO A 337 -0.33 -19.87 1.93
N PHE A 338 -0.96 -19.60 0.79
CA PHE A 338 -2.18 -18.81 0.73
C PHE A 338 -3.22 -19.65 0.00
N ASN A 339 -3.99 -20.42 0.76
CA ASN A 339 -5.01 -21.31 0.23
C ASN A 339 -6.35 -20.58 0.21
N TYR A 340 -6.50 -19.66 -0.77
CA TYR A 340 -7.78 -19.02 -1.00
C TYR A 340 -8.80 -20.05 -1.47
N HIS A 341 -9.93 -20.08 -0.82
CA HIS A 341 -11.04 -20.94 -1.18
C HIS A 341 -12.32 -20.10 -1.20
N TYR A 342 -12.99 -20.10 -2.35
CA TYR A 342 -14.32 -19.54 -2.46
C TYR A 342 -15.34 -20.61 -2.10
N ASP A 343 -16.00 -20.44 -0.99
CA ASP A 343 -17.10 -21.28 -0.57
C ASP A 343 -18.39 -20.45 -0.45
N SER A 344 -19.33 -20.70 -1.34
CA SER A 344 -20.66 -20.06 -1.29
C SER A 344 -21.55 -20.61 -0.18
N THR A 345 -21.10 -21.67 0.50
CA THR A 345 -21.85 -22.36 1.55
C THR A 345 -21.35 -22.05 2.96
N ILE A 346 -20.54 -21.01 3.15
CA ILE A 346 -20.01 -20.61 4.47
C ILE A 346 -21.15 -20.08 5.37
N LYS A 347 -22.20 -20.86 5.57
CA LYS A 347 -23.31 -20.52 6.46
C LYS A 347 -23.01 -20.74 7.95
N ASN A 348 -21.87 -21.38 8.27
CA ASN A 348 -21.52 -21.77 9.63
C ASN A 348 -20.44 -20.87 10.28
N LEU A 349 -20.10 -19.75 9.68
CA LEU A 349 -19.19 -18.80 10.30
C LEU A 349 -19.90 -18.03 11.41
N ARG A 350 -19.32 -18.02 12.59
CA ARG A 350 -19.70 -17.09 13.65
C ARG A 350 -19.01 -15.76 13.37
N ILE A 351 -19.79 -14.71 13.22
CA ILE A 351 -19.29 -13.35 12.96
C ILE A 351 -19.28 -12.60 14.29
N GLY A 352 -18.07 -12.31 14.80
CA GLY A 352 -17.91 -11.48 15.99
C GLY A 352 -18.05 -10.00 15.63
N VAL A 353 -18.87 -9.29 16.39
CA VAL A 353 -19.06 -7.84 16.28
C VAL A 353 -18.47 -7.20 17.52
N LEU A 354 -17.55 -6.22 17.33
CA LEU A 354 -17.03 -5.44 18.43
C LEU A 354 -18.11 -4.47 18.90
N THR A 355 -18.50 -4.51 20.16
CA THR A 355 -19.41 -3.55 20.77
C THR A 355 -18.64 -2.50 21.57
N HIS A 356 -19.18 -1.30 21.68
CA HIS A 356 -18.62 -0.25 22.50
C HIS A 356 -19.65 0.21 23.52
N ASP A 357 -19.55 -0.32 24.73
CA ASP A 357 -20.57 -0.15 25.78
C ASP A 357 -20.78 1.31 26.22
N GLN A 358 -19.81 2.19 26.00
CA GLN A 358 -19.87 3.61 26.38
C GLN A 358 -20.24 4.55 25.23
N ASN A 359 -20.42 4.04 24.03
CA ASN A 359 -20.81 4.83 22.86
C ASN A 359 -21.85 4.09 22.03
N PRO A 360 -23.14 4.30 22.26
CA PRO A 360 -24.22 3.65 21.50
C PRO A 360 -24.20 4.01 20.01
N ASP A 361 -23.63 5.17 19.64
CA ASP A 361 -23.50 5.65 18.26
C ASP A 361 -22.16 5.22 17.62
N PHE A 362 -21.47 4.23 18.19
CA PHE A 362 -20.19 3.72 17.69
C PHE A 362 -20.28 3.20 16.25
N TYR A 363 -21.43 2.62 15.90
CA TYR A 363 -21.69 2.13 14.54
C TYR A 363 -22.39 3.18 13.70
N SER A 364 -21.79 3.48 12.54
CA SER A 364 -22.44 4.30 11.51
C SER A 364 -23.70 3.61 10.97
N GLU A 365 -24.54 4.34 10.28
CA GLU A 365 -25.71 3.81 9.57
C GLU A 365 -25.29 2.69 8.60
N ASN A 366 -24.15 2.83 7.90
CA ASN A 366 -23.62 1.80 7.01
C ASN A 366 -23.23 0.51 7.74
N ASP A 367 -22.67 0.63 8.95
CA ASP A 367 -22.33 -0.55 9.76
C ASP A 367 -23.60 -1.28 10.21
N GLN A 368 -24.62 -0.54 10.64
CA GLN A 368 -25.91 -1.10 11.02
C GLN A 368 -26.62 -1.79 9.84
N ASN A 369 -26.57 -1.18 8.66
CA ASN A 369 -27.10 -1.79 7.42
C ASN A 369 -26.34 -3.07 7.05
N THR A 370 -25.02 -3.06 7.21
CA THR A 370 -24.18 -4.26 6.98
C THR A 370 -24.53 -5.39 7.93
N LEU A 371 -24.69 -5.10 9.23
CA LEU A 371 -25.11 -6.08 10.24
C LEU A 371 -26.50 -6.64 9.93
N SER A 372 -27.43 -5.77 9.54
CA SER A 372 -28.79 -6.16 9.16
C SER A 372 -28.78 -7.08 7.93
N LEU A 373 -27.94 -6.77 6.94
CA LEU A 373 -27.79 -7.60 5.74
C LEU A 373 -27.20 -8.98 6.11
N LEU A 374 -26.17 -9.04 6.93
CA LEU A 374 -25.56 -10.30 7.39
C LEU A 374 -26.60 -11.17 8.12
N LYS A 375 -27.37 -10.59 9.03
CA LYS A 375 -28.47 -11.31 9.71
C LYS A 375 -29.53 -11.82 8.75
N SER A 376 -29.92 -11.02 7.74
CA SER A 376 -30.89 -11.43 6.72
C SER A 376 -30.39 -12.61 5.85
N GLN A 377 -29.08 -12.78 5.75
CA GLN A 377 -28.42 -13.87 5.06
C GLN A 377 -28.20 -15.12 5.94
N GLY A 378 -28.62 -15.08 7.20
CA GLY A 378 -28.54 -16.19 8.14
C GLY A 378 -27.21 -16.34 8.87
N TYR A 379 -26.45 -15.27 9.00
CA TYR A 379 -25.30 -15.19 9.89
C TYR A 379 -25.74 -14.70 11.28
N ASP A 380 -25.40 -15.45 12.32
CA ASP A 380 -25.65 -15.09 13.72
C ASP A 380 -24.45 -14.38 14.35
#